data_2a404146098cead71e21e52988fc1158
#
_entry.id   2a404146098cead71e21e52988fc1158
#
_cell.length_a   1.000
_cell.length_b   1.000
_cell.length_c   1.000
_cell.angle_alpha   90.00
_cell.angle_beta   90.00
_cell.angle_gamma   90.00
#
_symmetry.space_group_name_H-M   'P 1'
#
loop_
_entity.id
_entity.type
_entity.pdbx_description
1 polymer ?
#
loop_
_entity_poly.entity_id
_entity_poly.type
_entity_poly.pdbx_seq_one_letter_code
_entity_poly.pdbx_strand_id
1 'polypeptide(L)'
;MKDDLEFDMEMAREYDKGIRRAMPSYDALFRMVQSFLRANVKDEAKLLVIGAGGGNEIVTFGKANPSWTFAGVDPSEPMLEVALQKAKDEGIEERVSIHTGIIEDLDFPERFDASTCLLVLHFVDTIEEKRSLLKKVRENLKPGSPFVLVSMFGDQAQSEFDERMNLWKSIWLDLTDLEPEDVDAMEESVRELSFIPASQIEELLEEAGFERISQFFSTTLFGGWICHVRK
;
A
#
# COMPACT_ATOMS: atom_id res chain seq x y z
N MET A 1 3.27 13.46 -8.21
CA MET A 1 2.19 12.50 -8.60
C MET A 1 1.77 12.89 -10.00
N LYS A 2 1.85 11.97 -10.96
CA LYS A 2 1.51 12.28 -12.36
C LYS A 2 0.04 12.67 -12.41
N ASP A 3 -0.26 13.85 -12.98
CA ASP A 3 -1.63 14.39 -13.17
C ASP A 3 -2.53 13.52 -14.08
N ASP A 4 -1.99 12.40 -14.61
CA ASP A 4 -2.67 11.56 -15.59
C ASP A 4 -3.26 10.24 -15.02
N LEU A 5 -3.08 9.93 -13.75
CA LEU A 5 -3.69 8.78 -13.07
C LEU A 5 -4.75 9.27 -12.06
N GLU A 6 -5.79 9.95 -12.57
CA GLU A 6 -7.00 10.17 -11.78
C GLU A 6 -7.77 8.85 -11.66
N PHE A 7 -7.79 8.29 -10.44
CA PHE A 7 -8.68 7.18 -10.11
C PHE A 7 -10.12 7.71 -10.05
N ASP A 8 -10.82 7.62 -11.18
CA ASP A 8 -12.23 7.96 -11.27
C ASP A 8 -13.14 6.88 -10.65
N MET A 9 -14.45 7.11 -10.64
CA MET A 9 -15.43 6.18 -10.06
C MET A 9 -15.51 4.84 -10.78
N GLU A 10 -15.21 4.77 -12.08
CA GLU A 10 -15.20 3.53 -12.85
C GLU A 10 -13.96 2.71 -12.50
N MET A 11 -12.81 3.35 -12.51
CA MET A 11 -11.53 2.75 -12.11
C MET A 11 -11.55 2.27 -10.65
N ALA A 12 -12.16 3.05 -9.74
CA ALA A 12 -12.31 2.67 -8.34
C ALA A 12 -13.12 1.37 -8.14
N ARG A 13 -14.15 1.16 -8.96
CA ARG A 13 -14.98 -0.07 -8.92
C ARG A 13 -14.27 -1.28 -9.51
N GLU A 14 -13.47 -1.08 -10.56
CA GLU A 14 -12.75 -2.17 -11.23
C GLU A 14 -11.39 -2.47 -10.58
N TYR A 15 -10.87 -1.55 -9.75
CA TYR A 15 -9.58 -1.70 -9.08
C TYR A 15 -9.43 -3.05 -8.34
N ASP A 16 -10.47 -3.45 -7.61
CA ASP A 16 -10.45 -4.68 -6.81
C ASP A 16 -10.24 -5.95 -7.64
N LYS A 17 -10.77 -5.96 -8.86
CA LYS A 17 -10.59 -7.08 -9.79
C LYS A 17 -9.20 -7.02 -10.43
N GLY A 18 -8.79 -5.83 -10.85
CA GLY A 18 -7.49 -5.61 -11.48
C GLY A 18 -6.33 -6.00 -10.60
N ILE A 19 -6.31 -5.51 -9.34
CA ILE A 19 -5.19 -5.80 -8.43
C ILE A 19 -5.06 -7.29 -8.08
N ARG A 20 -6.17 -8.04 -7.97
CA ARG A 20 -6.11 -9.48 -7.71
C ARG A 20 -5.56 -10.28 -8.91
N ARG A 21 -5.68 -9.76 -10.12
CA ARG A 21 -5.05 -10.31 -11.32
C ARG A 21 -3.58 -9.95 -11.39
N ALA A 22 -3.25 -8.66 -11.16
CA ALA A 22 -1.88 -8.19 -11.12
C ALA A 22 -1.03 -8.88 -10.04
N MET A 23 -1.66 -9.20 -8.90
CA MET A 23 -1.03 -9.83 -7.75
C MET A 23 -1.94 -10.92 -7.16
N PRO A 24 -1.87 -12.18 -7.65
CA PRO A 24 -2.70 -13.28 -7.16
C PRO A 24 -2.62 -13.54 -5.65
N SER A 25 -1.53 -13.12 -5.03
CA SER A 25 -1.31 -13.21 -3.57
C SER A 25 -1.95 -12.05 -2.77
N TYR A 26 -2.71 -11.15 -3.40
CA TYR A 26 -3.25 -9.93 -2.79
C TYR A 26 -4.04 -10.19 -1.50
N ASP A 27 -5.01 -11.11 -1.52
CA ASP A 27 -5.80 -11.42 -0.32
C ASP A 27 -4.97 -12.15 0.77
N ALA A 28 -3.96 -12.92 0.37
CA ALA A 28 -3.03 -13.56 1.31
C ALA A 28 -2.10 -12.54 1.98
N LEU A 29 -1.71 -11.49 1.25
CA LEU A 29 -0.91 -10.39 1.78
C LEU A 29 -1.58 -9.75 3.00
N PHE A 30 -2.88 -9.41 2.91
CA PHE A 30 -3.60 -8.81 4.04
C PHE A 30 -3.58 -9.70 5.29
N ARG A 31 -3.70 -11.01 5.13
CA ARG A 31 -3.63 -11.96 6.26
C ARG A 31 -2.25 -11.93 6.93
N MET A 32 -1.18 -11.89 6.14
CA MET A 32 0.19 -11.80 6.67
C MET A 32 0.42 -10.47 7.40
N VAL A 33 0.02 -9.35 6.78
CA VAL A 33 0.12 -8.01 7.37
C VAL A 33 -0.66 -7.94 8.68
N GLN A 34 -1.91 -8.39 8.68
CA GLN A 34 -2.74 -8.41 9.89
C GLN A 34 -2.12 -9.25 11.01
N SER A 35 -1.55 -10.42 10.68
CA SER A 35 -0.91 -11.28 11.68
C SER A 35 0.32 -10.61 12.29
N PHE A 36 1.12 -9.92 11.49
CA PHE A 36 2.24 -9.12 11.99
C PHE A 36 1.77 -7.97 12.88
N LEU A 37 0.76 -7.22 12.46
CA LEU A 37 0.22 -6.13 13.26
C LEU A 37 -0.31 -6.62 14.59
N ARG A 38 -1.15 -7.68 14.63
CA ARG A 38 -1.67 -8.28 15.86
C ARG A 38 -0.58 -8.71 16.84
N ALA A 39 0.53 -9.19 16.35
CA ALA A 39 1.66 -9.60 17.19
C ALA A 39 2.41 -8.41 17.81
N ASN A 40 2.18 -7.18 17.32
CA ASN A 40 2.97 -6.00 17.68
C ASN A 40 2.15 -4.83 18.23
N VAL A 41 0.81 -4.89 18.17
CA VAL A 41 -0.08 -3.88 18.78
C VAL A 41 -0.89 -4.47 19.91
N LYS A 42 -1.52 -3.62 20.72
CA LYS A 42 -2.48 -4.02 21.75
C LYS A 42 -3.83 -4.41 21.12
N ASP A 43 -4.70 -5.02 21.92
CA ASP A 43 -6.06 -5.39 21.48
C ASP A 43 -6.85 -4.18 20.96
N GLU A 44 -6.72 -3.03 21.63
CA GLU A 44 -7.23 -1.74 21.16
C GLU A 44 -6.09 -1.00 20.45
N ALA A 45 -6.26 -0.70 19.16
CA ALA A 45 -5.24 -0.02 18.37
C ALA A 45 -5.86 0.98 17.40
N LYS A 46 -5.14 2.11 17.19
CA LYS A 46 -5.44 3.11 16.17
C LYS A 46 -4.46 2.91 15.02
N LEU A 47 -4.96 2.62 13.83
CA LEU A 47 -4.16 2.37 12.64
C LEU A 47 -4.24 3.54 11.66
N LEU A 48 -3.09 3.93 11.11
CA LEU A 48 -2.99 4.88 10.01
C LEU A 48 -2.77 4.10 8.71
N VAL A 49 -3.68 4.26 7.75
CA VAL A 49 -3.65 3.59 6.45
C VAL A 49 -3.32 4.61 5.37
N ILE A 50 -2.12 4.53 4.80
CA ILE A 50 -1.65 5.40 3.72
C ILE A 50 -2.00 4.76 2.39
N GLY A 51 -2.69 5.51 1.51
CA GLY A 51 -3.27 4.98 0.29
C GLY A 51 -4.42 4.06 0.60
N ALA A 52 -5.41 4.55 1.37
CA ALA A 52 -6.56 3.76 1.80
C ALA A 52 -7.39 3.24 0.62
N GLY A 53 -7.32 3.91 -0.53
CA GLY A 53 -7.96 3.50 -1.76
C GLY A 53 -9.41 3.12 -1.57
N GLY A 54 -9.84 2.02 -2.20
CA GLY A 54 -11.20 1.48 -2.05
C GLY A 54 -11.48 0.73 -0.73
N GLY A 55 -10.64 0.87 0.30
CA GLY A 55 -10.92 0.41 1.67
C GLY A 55 -10.78 -1.08 1.94
N ASN A 56 -10.23 -1.88 1.02
CA ASN A 56 -10.10 -3.33 1.20
C ASN A 56 -9.32 -3.72 2.45
N GLU A 57 -8.25 -3.00 2.72
CA GLU A 57 -7.39 -3.16 3.88
C GLU A 57 -8.16 -2.85 5.18
N ILE A 58 -8.82 -1.68 5.23
CA ILE A 58 -9.61 -1.21 6.37
C ILE A 58 -10.71 -2.22 6.70
N VAL A 59 -11.44 -2.67 5.69
CA VAL A 59 -12.53 -3.64 5.86
C VAL A 59 -12.00 -4.99 6.34
N THR A 60 -10.93 -5.50 5.72
CA THR A 60 -10.34 -6.79 6.09
C THR A 60 -9.88 -6.78 7.54
N PHE A 61 -9.17 -5.73 7.96
CA PHE A 61 -8.65 -5.62 9.32
C PHE A 61 -9.75 -5.28 10.32
N GLY A 62 -10.68 -4.40 9.95
CA GLY A 62 -11.77 -3.97 10.82
C GLY A 62 -12.75 -5.08 11.19
N LYS A 63 -13.07 -5.97 10.25
CA LYS A 63 -13.90 -7.17 10.53
C LYS A 63 -13.23 -8.14 11.48
N ALA A 64 -11.95 -8.32 11.32
CA ALA A 64 -11.19 -9.32 12.07
C ALA A 64 -10.67 -8.81 13.42
N ASN A 65 -10.71 -7.48 13.67
CA ASN A 65 -10.25 -6.84 14.90
C ASN A 65 -11.28 -5.78 15.35
N PRO A 66 -12.31 -6.18 16.12
CA PRO A 66 -13.43 -5.28 16.45
C PRO A 66 -13.06 -4.04 17.27
N SER A 67 -11.93 -4.08 17.98
CA SER A 67 -11.45 -2.95 18.79
C SER A 67 -10.48 -2.01 18.07
N TRP A 68 -10.18 -2.27 16.80
CA TRP A 68 -9.31 -1.39 16.03
C TRP A 68 -10.10 -0.25 15.39
N THR A 69 -9.47 0.92 15.35
CA THR A 69 -9.96 2.11 14.65
C THR A 69 -8.98 2.51 13.55
N PHE A 70 -9.47 3.17 12.51
CA PHE A 70 -8.70 3.46 11.31
C PHE A 70 -8.80 4.93 10.93
N ALA A 71 -7.66 5.51 10.55
CA ALA A 71 -7.59 6.75 9.79
C ALA A 71 -7.02 6.41 8.39
N GLY A 72 -7.85 6.51 7.38
CA GLY A 72 -7.47 6.27 5.99
C GLY A 72 -7.14 7.58 5.30
N VAL A 73 -6.02 7.63 4.58
CA VAL A 73 -5.56 8.78 3.80
C VAL A 73 -5.40 8.36 2.35
N ASP A 74 -6.01 9.09 1.43
CA ASP A 74 -5.88 8.88 -0.01
C ASP A 74 -6.16 10.18 -0.78
N PRO A 75 -5.43 10.52 -1.84
CA PRO A 75 -5.71 11.70 -2.64
C PRO A 75 -6.97 11.57 -3.50
N SER A 76 -7.44 10.35 -3.80
CA SER A 76 -8.61 10.10 -4.63
C SER A 76 -9.90 10.09 -3.81
N GLU A 77 -10.69 11.16 -3.92
CA GLU A 77 -12.02 11.23 -3.30
C GLU A 77 -12.96 10.08 -3.78
N PRO A 78 -13.02 9.72 -5.09
CA PRO A 78 -13.82 8.59 -5.55
C PRO A 78 -13.43 7.25 -4.90
N MET A 79 -12.15 7.01 -4.68
CA MET A 79 -11.67 5.81 -3.98
C MET A 79 -12.13 5.80 -2.52
N LEU A 80 -12.05 6.94 -1.84
CA LEU A 80 -12.50 7.08 -0.45
C LEU A 80 -14.01 6.92 -0.28
N GLU A 81 -14.82 7.36 -1.26
CA GLU A 81 -16.26 7.10 -1.26
C GLU A 81 -16.57 5.59 -1.31
N VAL A 82 -15.83 4.83 -2.14
CA VAL A 82 -15.95 3.37 -2.19
C VAL A 82 -15.51 2.75 -0.85
N ALA A 83 -14.45 3.25 -0.24
CA ALA A 83 -13.98 2.78 1.06
C ALA A 83 -15.03 2.97 2.16
N LEU A 84 -15.66 4.16 2.23
CA LEU A 84 -16.74 4.44 3.18
C LEU A 84 -17.97 3.57 2.94
N GLN A 85 -18.36 3.37 1.69
CA GLN A 85 -19.48 2.50 1.37
C GLN A 85 -19.23 1.07 1.83
N LYS A 86 -18.03 0.52 1.56
CA LYS A 86 -17.64 -0.81 2.05
C LYS A 86 -17.61 -0.89 3.58
N ALA A 87 -17.09 0.15 4.25
CA ALA A 87 -17.07 0.20 5.71
C ALA A 87 -18.50 0.17 6.29
N LYS A 88 -19.42 0.89 5.67
CA LYS A 88 -20.84 0.90 6.04
C LYS A 88 -21.51 -0.44 5.80
N ASP A 89 -21.29 -1.07 4.65
CA ASP A 89 -21.87 -2.38 4.30
C ASP A 89 -21.42 -3.47 5.28
N GLU A 90 -20.23 -3.31 5.88
CA GLU A 90 -19.66 -4.22 6.87
C GLU A 90 -19.88 -3.76 8.32
N GLY A 91 -20.62 -2.68 8.55
CA GLY A 91 -20.99 -2.17 9.89
C GLY A 91 -19.81 -1.70 10.73
N ILE A 92 -18.78 -1.13 10.10
CA ILE A 92 -17.56 -0.65 10.77
C ILE A 92 -17.33 0.85 10.58
N GLU A 93 -18.24 1.58 9.95
CA GLU A 93 -18.10 2.99 9.58
C GLU A 93 -17.80 3.91 10.78
N GLU A 94 -18.36 3.63 11.97
CA GLU A 94 -18.10 4.42 13.17
C GLU A 94 -16.65 4.32 13.69
N ARG A 95 -15.90 3.34 13.18
CA ARG A 95 -14.49 3.09 13.54
C ARG A 95 -13.51 3.57 12.45
N VAL A 96 -14.02 4.20 11.40
CA VAL A 96 -13.23 4.63 10.23
C VAL A 96 -13.37 6.13 10.05
N SER A 97 -12.25 6.83 10.06
CA SER A 97 -12.15 8.21 9.58
C SER A 97 -11.36 8.24 8.26
N ILE A 98 -11.80 9.00 7.28
CA ILE A 98 -11.09 9.19 6.02
C ILE A 98 -10.69 10.64 5.83
N HIS A 99 -9.57 10.84 5.16
CA HIS A 99 -8.96 12.13 4.90
C HIS A 99 -8.49 12.18 3.45
N THR A 100 -9.10 13.08 2.66
CA THR A 100 -8.67 13.30 1.27
C THR A 100 -7.41 14.14 1.24
N GLY A 101 -6.38 13.66 0.52
CA GLY A 101 -5.11 14.32 0.37
C GLY A 101 -3.92 13.39 0.58
N ILE A 102 -2.73 13.96 0.66
CA ILE A 102 -1.49 13.25 0.98
C ILE A 102 -1.13 13.43 2.45
N ILE A 103 -0.40 12.47 3.01
CA ILE A 103 -0.09 12.47 4.45
C ILE A 103 0.73 13.70 4.87
N GLU A 104 1.51 14.26 3.96
CA GLU A 104 2.35 15.44 4.19
C GLU A 104 1.53 16.68 4.58
N ASP A 105 0.33 16.80 4.06
CA ASP A 105 -0.57 17.95 4.26
C ASP A 105 -1.49 17.78 5.48
N LEU A 106 -1.44 16.62 6.13
CA LEU A 106 -2.33 16.30 7.24
C LEU A 106 -1.63 16.37 8.59
N ASP A 107 -2.36 16.87 9.59
CA ASP A 107 -1.94 16.86 10.98
C ASP A 107 -2.95 16.10 11.84
N PHE A 108 -2.46 15.11 12.57
CA PHE A 108 -3.27 14.32 13.48
C PHE A 108 -3.00 14.72 14.93
N PRO A 109 -4.05 14.85 15.77
CA PRO A 109 -3.89 15.28 17.16
C PRO A 109 -3.17 14.24 18.03
N GLU A 110 -3.21 12.97 17.62
CA GLU A 110 -2.62 11.84 18.34
C GLU A 110 -1.83 10.94 17.39
N ARG A 111 -0.79 10.29 17.92
CA ARG A 111 -0.01 9.30 17.19
C ARG A 111 -0.70 7.94 17.17
N PHE A 112 -0.48 7.22 16.08
CA PHE A 112 -1.04 5.90 15.83
C PHE A 112 -0.22 4.76 16.44
N ASP A 113 -0.88 3.64 16.70
CA ASP A 113 -0.26 2.43 17.23
C ASP A 113 0.40 1.57 16.14
N ALA A 114 -0.02 1.74 14.90
CA ALA A 114 0.56 1.09 13.73
C ALA A 114 0.24 1.89 12.46
N SER A 115 0.98 1.62 11.38
CA SER A 115 0.63 2.14 10.05
C SER A 115 0.94 1.12 8.96
N THR A 116 0.22 1.27 7.86
CA THR A 116 0.44 0.55 6.61
C THR A 116 0.53 1.52 5.45
N CYS A 117 1.34 1.17 4.46
CA CYS A 117 1.45 1.85 3.17
C CYS A 117 1.55 0.76 2.10
N LEU A 118 0.39 0.31 1.63
CA LEU A 118 0.31 -0.83 0.73
C LEU A 118 0.01 -0.37 -0.69
N LEU A 119 0.93 -0.64 -1.61
CA LEU A 119 0.82 -0.36 -3.04
C LEU A 119 0.73 1.15 -3.38
N VAL A 120 1.49 1.98 -2.66
CA VAL A 120 1.50 3.44 -2.82
C VAL A 120 2.86 3.96 -3.29
N LEU A 121 3.96 3.49 -2.71
CA LEU A 121 5.28 4.13 -2.85
C LEU A 121 5.76 4.24 -4.31
N HIS A 122 5.37 3.32 -5.18
CA HIS A 122 5.73 3.34 -6.60
C HIS A 122 4.96 4.40 -7.43
N PHE A 123 3.91 5.02 -6.87
CA PHE A 123 3.23 6.18 -7.46
C PHE A 123 3.85 7.52 -7.06
N VAL A 124 4.77 7.52 -6.12
CA VAL A 124 5.50 8.73 -5.69
C VAL A 124 6.72 8.88 -6.58
N ASP A 125 6.87 10.02 -7.28
CA ASP A 125 7.80 10.13 -8.40
C ASP A 125 9.27 10.17 -7.96
N THR A 126 9.61 11.04 -7.00
CA THR A 126 11.01 11.29 -6.65
C THR A 126 11.44 10.60 -5.35
N ILE A 127 12.74 10.38 -5.21
CA ILE A 127 13.32 9.84 -3.96
C ILE A 127 13.08 10.77 -2.79
N GLU A 128 13.10 12.08 -3.01
CA GLU A 128 12.85 13.10 -2.00
C GLU A 128 11.40 13.04 -1.48
N GLU A 129 10.45 12.88 -2.37
CA GLU A 129 9.03 12.71 -1.99
C GLU A 129 8.80 11.39 -1.27
N LYS A 130 9.39 10.27 -1.75
CA LYS A 130 9.36 8.98 -1.02
C LYS A 130 9.91 9.11 0.39
N ARG A 131 11.04 9.82 0.53
CA ARG A 131 11.66 10.12 1.83
C ARG A 131 10.75 10.97 2.72
N SER A 132 10.10 11.99 2.14
CA SER A 132 9.16 12.87 2.85
C SER A 132 7.97 12.07 3.38
N LEU A 133 7.32 11.28 2.52
CA LEU A 133 6.22 10.40 2.88
C LEU A 133 6.59 9.49 4.06
N LEU A 134 7.70 8.75 3.95
CA LEU A 134 8.12 7.82 5.01
C LEU A 134 8.45 8.52 6.33
N LYS A 135 9.06 9.71 6.28
CA LYS A 135 9.29 10.54 7.48
C LYS A 135 7.98 11.00 8.11
N LYS A 136 7.04 11.48 7.30
CA LYS A 136 5.74 11.94 7.82
C LYS A 136 4.94 10.78 8.42
N VAL A 137 4.97 9.59 7.81
CA VAL A 137 4.38 8.38 8.41
C VAL A 137 5.02 8.10 9.77
N ARG A 138 6.36 8.11 9.86
CA ARG A 138 7.08 7.88 11.12
C ARG A 138 6.72 8.90 12.20
N GLU A 139 6.56 10.17 11.86
CA GLU A 139 6.19 11.25 12.78
C GLU A 139 4.80 11.05 13.40
N ASN A 140 3.89 10.43 12.67
CA ASN A 140 2.54 10.11 13.11
C ASN A 140 2.45 8.81 13.91
N LEU A 141 3.54 8.06 14.07
CA LEU A 141 3.58 6.81 14.82
C LEU A 141 4.19 6.98 16.21
N LYS A 142 3.70 6.19 17.17
CA LYS A 142 4.29 6.08 18.50
C LYS A 142 5.67 5.41 18.43
N PRO A 143 6.62 5.72 19.34
CA PRO A 143 7.88 5.00 19.42
C PRO A 143 7.68 3.49 19.57
N GLY A 144 8.38 2.69 18.78
CA GLY A 144 8.28 1.23 18.76
C GLY A 144 7.10 0.66 17.98
N SER A 145 6.23 1.50 17.40
CA SER A 145 5.08 1.06 16.59
C SER A 145 5.52 0.32 15.33
N PRO A 146 4.80 -0.75 14.93
CA PRO A 146 5.03 -1.45 13.68
C PRO A 146 4.57 -0.62 12.47
N PHE A 147 5.31 -0.76 11.38
CA PHE A 147 4.96 -0.24 10.07
C PHE A 147 5.13 -1.33 9.01
N VAL A 148 4.20 -1.37 8.06
CA VAL A 148 4.26 -2.29 6.91
C VAL A 148 4.22 -1.48 5.63
N LEU A 149 5.23 -1.69 4.80
CA LEU A 149 5.32 -1.13 3.46
C LEU A 149 5.20 -2.26 2.42
N VAL A 150 4.36 -2.09 1.41
CA VAL A 150 4.33 -2.95 0.22
C VAL A 150 4.35 -2.07 -1.02
N SER A 151 5.22 -2.38 -1.95
CA SER A 151 5.39 -1.60 -3.19
C SER A 151 5.81 -2.49 -4.34
N MET A 152 5.57 -2.05 -5.55
CA MET A 152 6.36 -2.50 -6.68
C MET A 152 7.79 -2.01 -6.51
N PHE A 153 8.77 -2.85 -6.87
CA PHE A 153 10.19 -2.57 -6.67
C PHE A 153 11.05 -3.26 -7.72
N GLY A 154 12.25 -2.75 -7.92
CA GLY A 154 13.25 -3.32 -8.80
C GLY A 154 14.12 -2.25 -9.44
N ASP A 155 15.16 -2.69 -10.12
CA ASP A 155 16.01 -1.85 -10.96
C ASP A 155 15.71 -2.17 -12.42
N GLN A 156 15.06 -1.25 -13.13
CA GLN A 156 14.68 -1.43 -14.53
C GLN A 156 15.87 -1.59 -15.49
N ALA A 157 17.08 -1.27 -15.06
CA ALA A 157 18.29 -1.49 -15.85
C ALA A 157 18.85 -2.92 -15.75
N GLN A 158 18.31 -3.74 -14.86
CA GLN A 158 18.77 -5.12 -14.64
C GLN A 158 17.89 -6.13 -15.38
N SER A 159 18.51 -7.17 -15.96
CA SER A 159 17.79 -8.24 -16.67
C SER A 159 16.80 -9.00 -15.77
N GLU A 160 17.07 -9.07 -14.45
CA GLU A 160 16.15 -9.67 -13.47
C GLU A 160 14.80 -8.94 -13.44
N PHE A 161 14.78 -7.63 -13.67
CA PHE A 161 13.54 -6.88 -13.76
C PHE A 161 12.70 -7.33 -14.95
N ASP A 162 13.32 -7.53 -16.12
CA ASP A 162 12.63 -8.02 -17.31
C ASP A 162 12.10 -9.44 -17.14
N GLU A 163 12.83 -10.32 -16.44
CA GLU A 163 12.36 -11.67 -16.11
C GLU A 163 11.11 -11.61 -15.21
N ARG A 164 11.11 -10.75 -14.20
CA ARG A 164 9.96 -10.54 -13.32
C ARG A 164 8.77 -9.91 -14.04
N MET A 165 9.02 -8.96 -14.95
CA MET A 165 8.00 -8.36 -15.81
C MET A 165 7.36 -9.40 -16.73
N ASN A 166 8.16 -10.25 -17.38
CA ASN A 166 7.66 -11.32 -18.23
C ASN A 166 6.82 -12.33 -17.43
N LEU A 167 7.20 -12.66 -16.21
CA LEU A 167 6.40 -13.51 -15.33
C LEU A 167 5.06 -12.82 -14.97
N TRP A 168 5.09 -11.53 -14.65
CA TRP A 168 3.89 -10.75 -14.36
C TRP A 168 2.92 -10.70 -15.57
N LYS A 169 3.44 -10.51 -16.78
CA LYS A 169 2.65 -10.58 -18.03
C LYS A 169 2.02 -11.95 -18.25
N SER A 170 2.80 -13.00 -18.04
CA SER A 170 2.30 -14.38 -18.17
C SER A 170 1.13 -14.67 -17.21
N ILE A 171 1.21 -14.15 -15.98
CA ILE A 171 0.11 -14.27 -15.00
C ILE A 171 -1.16 -13.56 -15.49
N TRP A 172 -1.04 -12.39 -16.10
CA TRP A 172 -2.20 -11.71 -16.69
C TRP A 172 -2.83 -12.53 -17.80
N LEU A 173 -2.04 -13.05 -18.73
CA LEU A 173 -2.53 -13.91 -19.83
C LEU A 173 -3.17 -15.21 -19.32
N ASP A 174 -2.64 -15.78 -18.24
CA ASP A 174 -3.19 -17.00 -17.64
C ASP A 174 -4.51 -16.78 -16.87
N LEU A 175 -4.71 -15.59 -16.33
CA LEU A 175 -5.84 -15.27 -15.43
C LEU A 175 -6.95 -14.45 -16.10
N THR A 176 -6.77 -14.03 -17.34
CA THR A 176 -7.73 -13.18 -18.07
C THR A 176 -7.87 -13.59 -19.52
N ASP A 177 -8.87 -13.06 -20.20
CA ASP A 177 -9.07 -13.20 -21.63
C ASP A 177 -8.45 -12.02 -22.42
N LEU A 178 -7.42 -11.34 -21.84
CA LEU A 178 -6.70 -10.27 -22.52
C LEU A 178 -5.79 -10.83 -23.60
N GLU A 179 -5.70 -10.10 -24.71
CA GLU A 179 -4.76 -10.43 -25.78
C GLU A 179 -3.34 -9.97 -25.39
N PRO A 180 -2.27 -10.56 -25.98
CA PRO A 180 -0.89 -10.16 -25.69
C PRO A 180 -0.64 -8.66 -25.87
N GLU A 181 -1.26 -8.03 -26.86
CA GLU A 181 -1.13 -6.61 -27.16
C GLU A 181 -1.69 -5.72 -26.02
N ASP A 182 -2.77 -6.14 -25.37
CA ASP A 182 -3.34 -5.43 -24.21
C ASP A 182 -2.39 -5.48 -23.03
N VAL A 183 -1.78 -6.65 -22.79
CA VAL A 183 -0.81 -6.85 -21.69
C VAL A 183 0.48 -6.11 -21.96
N ASP A 184 0.91 -6.01 -23.22
CA ASP A 184 2.08 -5.19 -23.62
C ASP A 184 1.83 -3.69 -23.37
N ALA A 185 0.64 -3.18 -23.68
CA ALA A 185 0.25 -1.81 -23.36
C ALA A 185 0.22 -1.55 -21.83
N MET A 186 -0.20 -2.55 -21.04
CA MET A 186 -0.12 -2.48 -19.58
C MET A 186 1.32 -2.44 -19.07
N GLU A 187 2.24 -3.21 -19.69
CA GLU A 187 3.66 -3.17 -19.36
C GLU A 187 4.24 -1.77 -19.58
N GLU A 188 3.92 -1.10 -20.70
CA GLU A 188 4.37 0.27 -20.96
C GLU A 188 3.95 1.22 -19.82
N SER A 189 2.69 1.18 -19.42
CA SER A 189 2.18 1.99 -18.31
C SER A 189 2.84 1.66 -16.97
N VAL A 190 3.09 0.37 -16.68
CA VAL A 190 3.76 -0.06 -15.45
C VAL A 190 5.22 0.39 -15.43
N ARG A 191 5.92 0.35 -16.56
CA ARG A 191 7.32 0.82 -16.66
C ARG A 191 7.47 2.33 -16.42
N GLU A 192 6.41 3.11 -16.55
CA GLU A 192 6.41 4.54 -16.21
C GLU A 192 6.38 4.81 -14.69
N LEU A 193 6.04 3.81 -13.87
CA LEU A 193 6.04 3.96 -12.41
C LEU A 193 7.45 4.13 -11.86
N SER A 194 7.54 4.73 -10.68
CA SER A 194 8.81 5.04 -10.03
C SER A 194 9.35 3.84 -9.24
N PHE A 195 9.98 2.90 -9.96
CA PHE A 195 10.66 1.76 -9.35
C PHE A 195 11.97 2.15 -8.67
N ILE A 196 12.26 1.52 -7.54
CA ILE A 196 13.54 1.58 -6.86
C ILE A 196 13.93 0.18 -6.36
N PRO A 197 15.23 -0.15 -6.27
CA PRO A 197 15.70 -1.44 -5.75
C PRO A 197 15.31 -1.65 -4.29
N ALA A 198 15.26 -2.91 -3.85
CA ALA A 198 14.98 -3.27 -2.46
C ALA A 198 15.93 -2.59 -1.46
N SER A 199 17.23 -2.54 -1.77
CA SER A 199 18.23 -1.86 -0.93
C SER A 199 17.92 -0.38 -0.72
N GLN A 200 17.42 0.31 -1.75
CA GLN A 200 17.06 1.72 -1.64
C GLN A 200 15.79 1.93 -0.83
N ILE A 201 14.82 1.00 -0.90
CA ILE A 201 13.65 1.02 -0.01
C ILE A 201 14.09 0.87 1.45
N GLU A 202 14.99 -0.07 1.73
CA GLU A 202 15.51 -0.30 3.08
C GLU A 202 16.29 0.90 3.61
N GLU A 203 17.14 1.52 2.79
CA GLU A 203 17.84 2.78 3.11
C GLU A 203 16.87 3.92 3.44
N LEU A 204 15.82 4.11 2.64
CA LEU A 204 14.80 5.14 2.89
C LEU A 204 14.05 4.90 4.21
N LEU A 205 13.73 3.64 4.53
CA LEU A 205 13.11 3.28 5.81
C LEU A 205 14.06 3.58 6.99
N GLU A 206 15.35 3.25 6.87
CA GLU A 206 16.36 3.56 7.90
C GLU A 206 16.52 5.07 8.11
N GLU A 207 16.62 5.84 7.03
CA GLU A 207 16.72 7.31 7.05
C GLU A 207 15.47 7.96 7.64
N ALA A 208 14.29 7.41 7.41
CA ALA A 208 13.04 7.89 8.01
C ALA A 208 12.96 7.61 9.52
N GLY A 209 13.83 6.74 10.08
CA GLY A 209 13.88 6.43 11.49
C GLY A 209 13.17 5.14 11.88
N PHE A 210 13.04 4.21 10.94
CA PHE A 210 12.62 2.84 11.22
C PHE A 210 13.82 1.95 11.54
N GLU A 211 13.56 0.84 12.22
CA GLU A 211 14.53 -0.19 12.60
C GLU A 211 13.92 -1.58 12.46
N ARG A 212 14.74 -2.63 12.54
CA ARG A 212 14.33 -4.04 12.39
C ARG A 212 13.61 -4.26 11.06
N ILE A 213 14.12 -3.66 10.01
CA ILE A 213 13.59 -3.75 8.66
C ILE A 213 13.83 -5.17 8.14
N SER A 214 12.77 -5.81 7.66
CA SER A 214 12.84 -7.15 7.08
C SER A 214 11.88 -7.29 5.92
N GLN A 215 12.37 -7.74 4.79
CA GLN A 215 11.51 -8.13 3.68
C GLN A 215 10.83 -9.45 4.01
N PHE A 216 9.49 -9.46 4.12
CA PHE A 216 8.70 -10.64 4.46
C PHE A 216 7.94 -11.23 3.28
N PHE A 217 7.87 -10.48 2.17
CA PHE A 217 7.06 -10.81 1.01
C PHE A 217 7.78 -10.39 -0.27
N SER A 218 7.77 -11.27 -1.27
CA SER A 218 8.23 -10.96 -2.62
C SER A 218 7.49 -11.83 -3.63
N THR A 219 6.90 -11.23 -4.64
CA THR A 219 6.25 -11.92 -5.76
C THR A 219 6.25 -11.03 -6.99
N THR A 220 6.65 -11.57 -8.14
CA THR A 220 6.78 -10.82 -9.40
C THR A 220 7.46 -9.45 -9.20
N LEU A 221 6.73 -8.37 -9.44
CA LEU A 221 7.19 -7.00 -9.27
C LEU A 221 6.96 -6.42 -7.86
N PHE A 222 6.29 -7.15 -6.95
CA PHE A 222 5.86 -6.65 -5.64
C PHE A 222 6.77 -7.17 -4.52
N GLY A 223 7.11 -6.27 -3.59
CA GLY A 223 7.82 -6.59 -2.35
C GLY A 223 7.15 -5.98 -1.13
N GLY A 224 7.33 -6.62 0.03
CA GLY A 224 6.79 -6.15 1.30
C GLY A 224 7.83 -6.17 2.42
N TRP A 225 7.86 -5.08 3.20
CA TRP A 225 8.76 -4.88 4.33
C TRP A 225 7.98 -4.62 5.61
N ILE A 226 8.43 -5.23 6.67
CA ILE A 226 7.99 -4.97 8.04
C ILE A 226 9.12 -4.27 8.80
N CYS A 227 8.78 -3.29 9.60
CA CYS A 227 9.73 -2.55 10.42
C CYS A 227 9.06 -1.92 11.64
N HIS A 228 9.82 -1.24 12.48
CA HIS A 228 9.33 -0.56 13.67
C HIS A 228 9.93 0.83 13.80
N VAL A 229 9.19 1.76 14.36
CA VAL A 229 9.71 3.09 14.71
C VAL A 229 10.80 2.94 15.78
N ARG A 230 11.95 3.60 15.59
CA ARG A 230 13.01 3.64 16.63
C ARG A 230 12.45 4.21 17.94
N LYS A 231 12.86 3.58 19.06
CA LYS A 231 12.46 3.99 20.42
C LYS A 231 13.14 5.27 20.86
#